data_3268a0f0847757ac3d71a688e0b9e9e1
#
_entry.id   3268a0f0847757ac3d71a688e0b9e9e1
#
_cell.length_a   1.000
_cell.length_b   1.000
_cell.length_c   1.000
_cell.angle_alpha   90.00
_cell.angle_beta   90.00
_cell.angle_gamma   90.00
#
_symmetry.space_group_name_H-M   'P 1'
#
loop_
_entity.id
_entity.type
_entity.pdbx_description
1 polymer ?
#
loop_
_entity_poly.entity_id
_entity_poly.type
_entity_poly.pdbx_seq_one_letter_code
_entity_poly.pdbx_strand_id
1 'polypeptide(L)'
;MAEEESYWVKREKENIKLEQMKDAEVAEKLKDIIEHAMGEVEKEINTFYLKYAAKKEISPSEAKKRVSEFDITKYEKLAKRYVKNKNFSARANKILSTYNTKMRVNRQELLMMYLNAHLVAMADETVKTFQEYLEQAGISEVARQAGILGVDMSITTATLKAIVGASFYNATWSERIWSDMEGLRNELDTIINSAIIRGAHPNKYVKNLRERFDVTTYEARRLLITETGRVQTEAQKLSYEAITEEEDDAEYEFIAIMDNDTTKICKGLNGEVFKVKDMVPGVNAAPMHPFCRSSSALTLGDWRTKFFAEREGEYSL
;
A
#
# COMPACT_ATOMS: atom_id res chain seq x y z
N MET A 1 25.42 -23.65 -24.77
CA MET A 1 24.29 -23.09 -25.54
C MET A 1 23.33 -22.56 -24.47
N ALA A 2 22.92 -21.29 -24.53
CA ALA A 2 21.88 -20.81 -23.62
C ALA A 2 20.60 -21.59 -23.95
N GLU A 3 20.01 -22.28 -22.99
CA GLU A 3 18.68 -22.86 -23.13
C GLU A 3 17.72 -21.78 -23.55
N GLU A 4 16.96 -21.99 -24.59
CA GLU A 4 16.00 -21.04 -25.09
C GLU A 4 14.88 -20.94 -24.06
N GLU A 5 14.73 -19.76 -23.41
CA GLU A 5 13.67 -19.55 -22.40
C GLU A 5 12.31 -19.95 -22.95
N SER A 6 11.54 -20.68 -22.15
CA SER A 6 10.21 -21.11 -22.54
C SER A 6 9.30 -19.93 -22.87
N TYR A 7 8.30 -20.16 -23.72
CA TYR A 7 7.29 -19.14 -24.05
C TYR A 7 6.62 -18.54 -22.80
N TRP A 8 6.34 -19.40 -21.83
CA TRP A 8 5.67 -19.01 -20.57
C TRP A 8 6.53 -18.10 -19.70
N VAL A 9 7.82 -18.41 -19.60
CA VAL A 9 8.80 -17.57 -18.88
C VAL A 9 8.94 -16.19 -19.54
N LYS A 10 9.05 -16.12 -20.87
CA LYS A 10 9.12 -14.84 -21.60
C LYS A 10 7.87 -14.00 -21.35
N ARG A 11 6.69 -14.60 -21.47
CA ARG A 11 5.40 -13.96 -21.25
C ARG A 11 5.26 -13.42 -19.82
N GLU A 12 5.68 -14.20 -18.83
CA GLU A 12 5.61 -13.77 -17.43
C GLU A 12 6.58 -12.61 -17.14
N LYS A 13 7.77 -12.61 -17.71
CA LYS A 13 8.70 -11.48 -17.63
C LYS A 13 8.16 -10.19 -18.27
N GLU A 14 7.40 -10.29 -19.35
CA GLU A 14 6.70 -9.15 -19.94
C GLU A 14 5.58 -8.65 -19.03
N ASN A 15 4.80 -9.55 -18.45
CA ASN A 15 3.77 -9.18 -17.48
C ASN A 15 4.34 -8.46 -16.26
N ILE A 16 5.43 -8.94 -15.68
CA ILE A 16 6.13 -8.28 -14.57
C ILE A 16 6.46 -6.82 -14.92
N LYS A 17 6.92 -6.54 -16.13
CA LYS A 17 7.23 -5.16 -16.57
C LYS A 17 5.98 -4.30 -16.66
N LEU A 18 4.87 -4.83 -17.16
CA LEU A 18 3.59 -4.12 -17.22
C LEU A 18 3.06 -3.80 -15.82
N GLU A 19 3.13 -4.75 -14.90
CA GLU A 19 2.71 -4.53 -13.51
C GLU A 19 3.59 -3.49 -12.81
N GLN A 20 4.91 -3.47 -13.06
CA GLN A 20 5.79 -2.42 -12.55
C GLN A 20 5.39 -1.02 -13.01
N MET A 21 4.89 -0.87 -14.23
CA MET A 21 4.38 0.43 -14.73
C MET A 21 3.10 0.84 -14.00
N LYS A 22 2.17 -0.08 -13.78
CA LYS A 22 0.95 0.18 -13.02
C LYS A 22 1.26 0.54 -11.55
N ASP A 23 2.15 -0.22 -10.92
CA ASP A 23 2.61 0.08 -9.55
C ASP A 23 3.22 1.49 -9.46
N ALA A 24 3.98 1.93 -10.47
CA ALA A 24 4.58 3.25 -10.51
C ALA A 24 3.51 4.36 -10.62
N GLU A 25 2.47 4.17 -11.41
CA GLU A 25 1.35 5.14 -11.53
C GLU A 25 0.61 5.30 -10.20
N VAL A 26 0.32 4.19 -9.51
CA VAL A 26 -0.36 4.26 -8.22
C VAL A 26 0.55 4.79 -7.13
N ALA A 27 1.85 4.51 -7.18
CA ALA A 27 2.84 5.08 -6.27
C ALA A 27 2.93 6.61 -6.39
N GLU A 28 2.84 7.18 -7.61
CA GLU A 28 2.75 8.64 -7.79
C GLU A 28 1.44 9.19 -7.20
N LYS A 29 0.31 8.53 -7.40
CA LYS A 29 -0.96 8.94 -6.76
C LYS A 29 -0.86 8.94 -5.22
N LEU A 30 -0.21 7.96 -4.63
CA LEU A 30 0.04 7.92 -3.18
C LEU A 30 0.95 9.05 -2.72
N LYS A 31 1.98 9.35 -3.50
CA LYS A 31 2.87 10.49 -3.24
C LYS A 31 2.11 11.81 -3.25
N ASP A 32 1.24 12.05 -4.24
CA ASP A 32 0.40 13.25 -4.31
C ASP A 32 -0.51 13.41 -3.07
N ILE A 33 -1.09 12.31 -2.57
CA ILE A 33 -1.91 12.30 -1.36
C ILE A 33 -1.06 12.73 -0.15
N ILE A 34 0.15 12.19 -0.02
CA ILE A 34 1.05 12.47 1.11
C ILE A 34 1.61 13.91 1.01
N GLU A 35 2.04 14.35 -0.16
CA GLU A 35 2.52 15.73 -0.39
C GLU A 35 1.42 16.77 -0.14
N HIS A 36 0.18 16.48 -0.55
CA HIS A 36 -0.96 17.35 -0.23
C HIS A 36 -1.14 17.49 1.28
N ALA A 37 -1.10 16.38 2.02
CA ALA A 37 -1.22 16.40 3.48
C ALA A 37 -0.07 17.18 4.14
N MET A 38 1.16 17.03 3.64
CA MET A 38 2.32 17.79 4.09
C MET A 38 2.11 19.30 3.90
N GLY A 39 1.64 19.72 2.73
CA GLY A 39 1.33 21.12 2.45
C GLY A 39 0.27 21.70 3.38
N GLU A 40 -0.77 20.97 3.69
CA GLU A 40 -1.80 21.39 4.64
C GLU A 40 -1.25 21.45 6.10
N VAL A 41 -0.41 20.49 6.49
CA VAL A 41 0.29 20.51 7.79
C VAL A 41 1.18 21.75 7.93
N GLU A 42 2.02 22.03 6.93
CA GLU A 42 2.87 23.25 6.92
C GLU A 42 2.05 24.52 6.99
N LYS A 43 0.94 24.59 6.26
CA LYS A 43 0.02 25.74 6.27
C LYS A 43 -0.63 25.96 7.63
N GLU A 44 -1.08 24.91 8.30
CA GLU A 44 -1.66 25.03 9.63
C GLU A 44 -0.62 25.48 10.68
N ILE A 45 0.61 24.94 10.61
CA ILE A 45 1.72 25.38 11.46
C ILE A 45 2.00 26.88 11.26
N ASN A 46 2.14 27.32 10.01
CA ASN A 46 2.40 28.73 9.70
C ASN A 46 1.24 29.63 10.13
N THR A 47 -0.01 29.22 9.91
CA THR A 47 -1.20 29.97 10.33
C THR A 47 -1.26 30.12 11.85
N PHE A 48 -0.95 29.06 12.57
CA PHE A 48 -0.88 29.07 14.03
C PHE A 48 0.15 30.11 14.53
N TYR A 49 1.36 30.10 13.95
CA TYR A 49 2.41 31.02 14.35
C TYR A 49 2.08 32.48 13.99
N LEU A 50 1.56 32.74 12.81
CA LEU A 50 1.10 34.09 12.44
C LEU A 50 0.03 34.61 13.39
N LYS A 51 -0.86 33.74 13.85
CA LYS A 51 -1.97 34.14 14.74
C LYS A 51 -1.54 34.36 16.19
N TYR A 52 -0.66 33.50 16.70
CA TYR A 52 -0.36 33.47 18.13
C TYR A 52 1.04 33.93 18.52
N ALA A 53 1.99 33.98 17.60
CA ALA A 53 3.36 34.39 17.84
C ALA A 53 3.63 35.90 17.54
N ALA A 54 2.74 36.60 16.84
CA ALA A 54 2.78 38.06 16.60
C ALA A 54 4.19 38.67 16.58
N LYS A 55 5.05 38.27 15.68
CA LYS A 55 6.44 38.75 15.50
C LYS A 55 7.47 38.36 16.56
N LYS A 56 7.13 37.59 17.59
CA LYS A 56 8.07 37.09 18.61
C LYS A 56 7.93 35.58 18.75
N GLU A 57 8.98 34.94 19.23
CA GLU A 57 8.98 33.52 19.55
C GLU A 57 7.85 33.20 20.53
N ILE A 58 7.08 32.11 20.22
CA ILE A 58 5.99 31.72 21.10
C ILE A 58 6.56 31.11 22.38
N SER A 59 6.17 31.64 23.53
CA SER A 59 6.59 31.07 24.80
C SER A 59 5.74 29.87 25.19
N PRO A 60 6.25 28.96 26.05
CA PRO A 60 5.46 27.86 26.58
C PRO A 60 4.17 28.28 27.26
N SER A 61 4.19 29.47 27.93
CA SER A 61 3.01 30.06 28.57
C SER A 61 1.96 30.51 27.56
N GLU A 62 2.38 31.07 26.42
CA GLU A 62 1.47 31.47 25.34
C GLU A 62 0.83 30.26 24.63
N ALA A 63 1.59 29.17 24.42
CA ALA A 63 1.06 27.94 23.84
C ALA A 63 -0.02 27.29 24.71
N LYS A 64 0.09 27.45 26.04
CA LYS A 64 -0.86 26.92 27.03
C LYS A 64 -2.10 27.78 27.22
N LYS A 65 -2.18 29.01 26.67
CA LYS A 65 -3.39 29.82 26.76
C LYS A 65 -4.57 29.13 26.09
N ARG A 66 -5.73 29.22 26.71
CA ARG A 66 -6.97 28.64 26.16
C ARG A 66 -7.33 29.26 24.82
N VAL A 67 -7.84 28.46 23.93
CA VAL A 67 -8.37 28.89 22.63
C VAL A 67 -9.77 29.52 22.83
N SER A 68 -10.14 30.42 21.92
CA SER A 68 -11.47 30.96 21.88
C SER A 68 -12.50 29.97 21.31
N GLU A 69 -13.77 30.14 21.61
CA GLU A 69 -14.86 29.37 21.00
C GLU A 69 -14.87 29.50 19.48
N PHE A 70 -14.45 30.64 18.94
CA PHE A 70 -14.30 30.84 17.50
C PHE A 70 -13.28 29.91 16.88
N ASP A 71 -12.15 29.63 17.53
CA ASP A 71 -11.12 28.73 17.03
C ASP A 71 -11.60 27.30 17.05
N ILE A 72 -12.33 26.89 18.08
CA ILE A 72 -12.97 25.58 18.19
C ILE A 72 -14.00 25.39 17.07
N THR A 73 -14.86 26.38 16.83
CA THR A 73 -15.85 26.35 15.74
C THR A 73 -15.20 26.22 14.37
N LYS A 74 -14.06 26.88 14.15
CA LYS A 74 -13.31 26.75 12.89
C LYS A 74 -12.80 25.31 12.69
N TYR A 75 -12.26 24.70 13.74
CA TYR A 75 -11.85 23.30 13.70
C TYR A 75 -13.02 22.34 13.42
N GLU A 76 -14.16 22.53 14.13
CA GLU A 76 -15.34 21.72 13.88
C GLU A 76 -15.83 21.80 12.43
N LYS A 77 -15.78 22.99 11.81
CA LYS A 77 -16.11 23.17 10.39
C LYS A 77 -15.14 22.39 9.49
N LEU A 78 -13.86 22.37 9.80
CA LEU A 78 -12.86 21.60 9.07
C LEU A 78 -13.14 20.09 9.18
N ALA A 79 -13.32 19.58 10.39
CA ALA A 79 -13.63 18.17 10.64
C ALA A 79 -14.93 17.74 9.95
N LYS A 80 -16.00 18.54 10.06
CA LYS A 80 -17.28 18.30 9.37
C LYS A 80 -17.12 18.28 7.84
N ARG A 81 -16.28 19.16 7.27
CA ARG A 81 -15.99 19.18 5.83
C ARG A 81 -15.32 17.89 5.37
N TYR A 82 -14.35 17.38 6.11
CA TYR A 82 -13.70 16.11 5.80
C TYR A 82 -14.70 14.94 5.85
N VAL A 83 -15.48 14.85 6.92
CA VAL A 83 -16.51 13.80 7.08
C VAL A 83 -17.52 13.82 5.94
N LYS A 84 -18.01 15.02 5.58
CA LYS A 84 -19.04 15.16 4.53
C LYS A 84 -18.52 14.89 3.12
N ASN A 85 -17.33 15.38 2.81
CA ASN A 85 -16.82 15.38 1.44
C ASN A 85 -16.05 14.11 1.07
N LYS A 86 -15.46 13.43 2.07
CA LYS A 86 -14.58 12.28 1.82
C LYS A 86 -15.15 10.94 2.23
N ASN A 87 -16.37 10.89 2.81
CA ASN A 87 -17.01 9.64 3.25
C ASN A 87 -16.04 8.74 4.02
N PHE A 88 -15.50 9.24 5.13
CA PHE A 88 -14.46 8.59 5.92
C PHE A 88 -14.88 7.22 6.44
N SER A 89 -13.91 6.33 6.57
CA SER A 89 -14.06 5.04 7.23
C SER A 89 -14.51 5.17 8.68
N ALA A 90 -15.07 4.12 9.24
CA ALA A 90 -15.46 4.09 10.66
C ALA A 90 -14.28 4.39 11.58
N ARG A 91 -13.06 3.94 11.22
CA ARG A 91 -11.82 4.22 11.98
C ARG A 91 -11.46 5.70 11.95
N ALA A 92 -11.45 6.33 10.78
CA ALA A 92 -11.18 7.75 10.63
C ALA A 92 -12.20 8.60 11.38
N ASN A 93 -13.49 8.29 11.25
CA ASN A 93 -14.56 8.97 11.99
C ASN A 93 -14.40 8.85 13.50
N LYS A 94 -14.03 7.66 14.02
CA LYS A 94 -13.79 7.44 15.45
C LYS A 94 -12.63 8.31 15.95
N ILE A 95 -11.51 8.38 15.22
CA ILE A 95 -10.36 9.20 15.59
C ILE A 95 -10.75 10.68 15.62
N LEU A 96 -11.43 11.19 14.60
CA LEU A 96 -11.87 12.59 14.54
C LEU A 96 -12.88 12.92 15.64
N SER A 97 -13.84 12.03 15.95
CA SER A 97 -14.84 12.25 16.99
C SER A 97 -14.23 12.36 18.39
N THR A 98 -13.15 11.63 18.66
CA THR A 98 -12.45 11.67 19.95
C THR A 98 -11.89 13.07 20.24
N TYR A 99 -11.51 13.82 19.22
CA TYR A 99 -11.05 15.20 19.38
C TYR A 99 -12.20 16.21 19.56
N ASN A 100 -13.36 15.95 18.98
CA ASN A 100 -14.55 16.82 19.09
C ASN A 100 -15.15 16.84 20.51
N THR A 101 -14.80 15.91 21.38
CA THR A 101 -15.33 15.84 22.76
C THR A 101 -14.56 16.70 23.75
N LYS A 102 -13.41 17.26 23.37
CA LYS A 102 -12.59 18.12 24.26
C LYS A 102 -13.12 19.56 24.27
N MET A 103 -13.97 19.89 25.23
CA MET A 103 -14.53 21.23 25.36
C MET A 103 -13.56 22.32 25.84
N ARG A 104 -12.35 21.98 26.30
CA ARG A 104 -11.36 22.94 26.85
C ARG A 104 -9.96 22.54 26.38
N VAL A 105 -9.56 23.06 25.23
CA VAL A 105 -8.23 22.84 24.67
C VAL A 105 -7.36 24.10 24.79
N ASN A 106 -6.06 23.88 24.94
CA ASN A 106 -5.08 24.95 24.77
C ASN A 106 -4.71 25.11 23.28
N ARG A 107 -3.94 26.16 22.98
CA ARG A 107 -3.57 26.47 21.59
C ARG A 107 -2.71 25.38 20.93
N GLN A 108 -1.83 24.77 21.70
CA GLN A 108 -1.00 23.68 21.22
C GLN A 108 -1.85 22.43 20.89
N GLU A 109 -2.77 22.08 21.79
CA GLU A 109 -3.71 20.98 21.55
C GLU A 109 -4.57 21.25 20.31
N LEU A 110 -5.02 22.50 20.11
CA LEU A 110 -5.77 22.87 18.90
C LEU A 110 -4.93 22.70 17.64
N LEU A 111 -3.66 23.14 17.63
CA LEU A 111 -2.77 22.90 16.50
C LEU A 111 -2.66 21.40 16.20
N MET A 112 -2.36 20.57 17.21
CA MET A 112 -2.26 19.13 17.05
C MET A 112 -3.58 18.49 16.55
N MET A 113 -4.74 19.05 16.94
CA MET A 113 -6.04 18.62 16.41
C MET A 113 -6.15 18.87 14.89
N TYR A 114 -5.72 20.06 14.42
CA TYR A 114 -5.70 20.38 12.99
C TYR A 114 -4.75 19.45 12.23
N LEU A 115 -3.51 19.29 12.70
CA LEU A 115 -2.51 18.43 12.07
C LEU A 115 -3.03 16.98 11.98
N ASN A 116 -3.58 16.48 13.08
CA ASN A 116 -4.12 15.11 13.10
C ASN A 116 -5.31 14.93 12.17
N ALA A 117 -6.16 15.94 11.96
CA ALA A 117 -7.24 15.85 10.98
C ALA A 117 -6.71 15.65 9.54
N HIS A 118 -5.62 16.33 9.18
CA HIS A 118 -4.98 16.14 7.88
C HIS A 118 -4.30 14.75 7.75
N LEU A 119 -3.62 14.27 8.81
CA LEU A 119 -3.00 12.95 8.82
C LEU A 119 -4.03 11.82 8.72
N VAL A 120 -5.16 11.93 9.43
CA VAL A 120 -6.26 10.94 9.35
C VAL A 120 -6.85 10.94 7.94
N ALA A 121 -7.05 12.11 7.33
CA ALA A 121 -7.54 12.20 5.95
C ALA A 121 -6.56 11.55 4.95
N MET A 122 -5.27 11.80 5.11
CA MET A 122 -4.21 11.17 4.31
C MET A 122 -4.22 9.65 4.45
N ALA A 123 -4.22 9.13 5.68
CA ALA A 123 -4.21 7.69 5.91
C ALA A 123 -5.47 7.00 5.35
N ASP A 124 -6.65 7.60 5.54
CA ASP A 124 -7.90 7.04 5.03
C ASP A 124 -7.95 7.02 3.49
N GLU A 125 -7.46 8.07 2.84
CA GLU A 125 -7.36 8.14 1.38
C GLU A 125 -6.32 7.16 0.82
N THR A 126 -5.19 7.01 1.51
CA THR A 126 -4.17 6.00 1.22
C THR A 126 -4.75 4.59 1.31
N VAL A 127 -5.47 4.26 2.39
CA VAL A 127 -6.13 2.96 2.58
C VAL A 127 -7.13 2.67 1.45
N LYS A 128 -7.95 3.64 1.04
CA LYS A 128 -8.88 3.47 -0.09
C LYS A 128 -8.17 3.20 -1.39
N THR A 129 -7.11 3.98 -1.68
CA THR A 129 -6.31 3.79 -2.91
C THR A 129 -5.68 2.40 -2.94
N PHE A 130 -5.14 1.92 -1.83
CA PHE A 130 -4.61 0.56 -1.72
C PHE A 130 -5.70 -0.50 -1.94
N GLN A 131 -6.83 -0.37 -1.26
CA GLN A 131 -7.95 -1.32 -1.37
C GLN A 131 -8.39 -1.47 -2.83
N GLU A 132 -8.67 -0.36 -3.50
CA GLU A 132 -9.11 -0.34 -4.89
C GLU A 132 -8.08 -0.97 -5.83
N TYR A 133 -6.81 -0.63 -5.64
CA TYR A 133 -5.73 -1.14 -6.50
C TYR A 133 -5.47 -2.63 -6.29
N LEU A 134 -5.39 -3.10 -5.04
CA LEU A 134 -5.16 -4.51 -4.72
C LEU A 134 -6.32 -5.39 -5.17
N GLU A 135 -7.56 -4.93 -5.02
CA GLU A 135 -8.74 -5.64 -5.54
C GLU A 135 -8.67 -5.76 -7.08
N GLN A 136 -8.32 -4.66 -7.76
CA GLN A 136 -8.17 -4.68 -9.22
C GLN A 136 -7.02 -5.57 -9.68
N ALA A 137 -5.89 -5.57 -8.97
CA ALA A 137 -4.75 -6.44 -9.26
C ALA A 137 -5.12 -7.92 -9.15
N GLY A 138 -5.85 -8.30 -8.09
CA GLY A 138 -6.33 -9.68 -7.92
C GLY A 138 -7.30 -10.12 -9.02
N ILE A 139 -8.28 -9.27 -9.36
CA ILE A 139 -9.25 -9.55 -10.45
C ILE A 139 -8.52 -9.69 -11.79
N SER A 140 -7.63 -8.74 -12.10
CA SER A 140 -6.89 -8.74 -13.36
C SER A 140 -5.99 -9.96 -13.50
N GLU A 141 -5.38 -10.41 -12.40
CA GLU A 141 -4.52 -11.58 -12.41
C GLU A 141 -5.31 -12.88 -12.65
N VAL A 142 -6.46 -13.08 -11.99
CA VAL A 142 -7.34 -14.23 -12.25
C VAL A 142 -7.80 -14.23 -13.71
N ALA A 143 -8.23 -13.09 -14.25
CA ALA A 143 -8.64 -12.97 -15.64
C ALA A 143 -7.49 -13.26 -16.61
N ARG A 144 -6.27 -12.81 -16.28
CA ARG A 144 -5.06 -13.08 -17.07
C ARG A 144 -4.74 -14.57 -17.09
N GLN A 145 -4.78 -15.23 -15.94
CA GLN A 145 -4.54 -16.68 -15.85
C GLN A 145 -5.61 -17.47 -16.61
N ALA A 146 -6.89 -17.10 -16.46
CA ALA A 146 -7.99 -17.70 -17.22
C ALA A 146 -7.73 -17.65 -18.74
N GLY A 147 -7.30 -16.49 -19.26
CA GLY A 147 -6.96 -16.32 -20.67
C GLY A 147 -5.72 -17.12 -21.12
N ILE A 148 -4.71 -17.30 -20.22
CA ILE A 148 -3.53 -18.12 -20.49
C ILE A 148 -3.90 -19.59 -20.62
N LEU A 149 -4.75 -20.04 -19.72
CA LEU A 149 -5.07 -21.45 -19.53
C LEU A 149 -6.29 -21.90 -20.37
N GLY A 150 -6.94 -20.96 -21.05
CA GLY A 150 -8.08 -21.22 -21.93
C GLY A 150 -9.33 -21.69 -21.19
N VAL A 151 -9.50 -21.28 -19.94
CA VAL A 151 -10.63 -21.63 -19.07
C VAL A 151 -11.43 -20.41 -18.68
N ASP A 152 -12.70 -20.60 -18.35
CA ASP A 152 -13.54 -19.52 -17.80
C ASP A 152 -13.44 -19.53 -16.27
N MET A 153 -12.79 -18.54 -15.72
CA MET A 153 -12.60 -18.39 -14.26
C MET A 153 -12.94 -16.98 -13.80
N SER A 154 -13.55 -16.91 -12.63
CA SER A 154 -13.80 -15.67 -11.93
C SER A 154 -13.54 -15.82 -10.44
N ILE A 155 -13.15 -14.73 -9.80
CA ILE A 155 -12.97 -14.69 -8.35
C ILE A 155 -14.23 -14.12 -7.68
N THR A 156 -14.69 -14.76 -6.62
CA THR A 156 -15.82 -14.22 -5.85
C THR A 156 -15.36 -13.01 -5.03
N THR A 157 -16.30 -12.09 -4.75
CA THR A 157 -16.02 -10.94 -3.87
C THR A 157 -15.55 -11.37 -2.48
N ALA A 158 -16.04 -12.48 -1.95
CA ALA A 158 -15.61 -12.98 -0.64
C ALA A 158 -14.16 -13.47 -0.66
N THR A 159 -13.79 -14.27 -1.67
CA THR A 159 -12.42 -14.76 -1.87
C THR A 159 -11.43 -13.61 -2.10
N LEU A 160 -11.80 -12.65 -2.96
CA LEU A 160 -10.99 -11.47 -3.22
C LEU A 160 -10.72 -10.67 -1.93
N LYS A 161 -11.75 -10.41 -1.13
CA LYS A 161 -11.61 -9.72 0.16
C LYS A 161 -10.74 -10.50 1.15
N ALA A 162 -10.84 -11.82 1.16
CA ALA A 162 -10.01 -12.66 2.01
C ALA A 162 -8.52 -12.56 1.59
N ILE A 163 -8.23 -12.64 0.29
CA ILE A 163 -6.88 -12.49 -0.24
C ILE A 163 -6.33 -11.09 0.04
N VAL A 164 -7.05 -10.03 -0.32
CA VAL A 164 -6.60 -8.65 -0.15
C VAL A 164 -6.41 -8.31 1.33
N GLY A 165 -7.31 -8.74 2.20
CA GLY A 165 -7.27 -8.48 3.65
C GLY A 165 -6.37 -9.42 4.46
N ALA A 166 -5.71 -10.39 3.83
CA ALA A 166 -4.86 -11.34 4.54
C ALA A 166 -3.67 -10.66 5.22
N SER A 167 -3.29 -11.18 6.39
CA SER A 167 -2.07 -10.75 7.09
C SER A 167 -0.83 -11.32 6.40
N PHE A 168 0.19 -10.46 6.20
CA PHE A 168 1.49 -10.86 5.68
C PHE A 168 2.58 -10.34 6.63
N TYR A 169 3.48 -11.23 7.08
CA TYR A 169 4.43 -10.91 8.15
C TYR A 169 3.77 -10.27 9.39
N ASN A 170 2.74 -10.93 9.91
CA ASN A 170 2.03 -10.61 11.17
C ASN A 170 1.23 -9.29 11.20
N ALA A 171 1.00 -8.63 10.07
CA ALA A 171 0.12 -7.46 10.00
C ALA A 171 -0.52 -7.35 8.62
N THR A 172 -1.71 -6.76 8.57
CA THR A 172 -2.33 -6.37 7.31
C THR A 172 -1.68 -5.08 6.77
N TRP A 173 -1.77 -4.86 5.47
CA TRP A 173 -1.31 -3.62 4.86
C TRP A 173 -2.01 -2.37 5.43
N SER A 174 -3.29 -2.48 5.73
CA SER A 174 -4.05 -1.37 6.34
C SER A 174 -3.56 -1.04 7.76
N GLU A 175 -3.25 -2.03 8.58
CA GLU A 175 -2.66 -1.80 9.91
C GLU A 175 -1.30 -1.09 9.80
N ARG A 176 -0.49 -1.43 8.81
CA ARG A 176 0.82 -0.77 8.56
C ARG A 176 0.64 0.70 8.19
N ILE A 177 -0.30 1.04 7.31
CA ILE A 177 -0.59 2.43 6.94
C ILE A 177 -1.01 3.24 8.17
N TRP A 178 -1.93 2.71 8.99
CA TRP A 178 -2.37 3.41 10.19
C TRP A 178 -1.27 3.52 11.26
N SER A 179 -0.40 2.53 11.37
CA SER A 179 0.76 2.57 12.28
C SER A 179 1.80 3.61 11.85
N ASP A 180 2.07 3.72 10.55
CA ASP A 180 3.00 4.73 10.03
C ASP A 180 2.45 6.15 10.23
N MET A 181 1.15 6.35 10.00
CA MET A 181 0.46 7.61 10.31
C MET A 181 0.57 7.98 11.80
N GLU A 182 0.42 7.01 12.71
CA GLU A 182 0.58 7.26 14.13
C GLU A 182 2.03 7.60 14.50
N GLY A 183 3.01 6.94 13.89
CA GLY A 183 4.43 7.28 14.01
C GLY A 183 4.70 8.72 13.56
N LEU A 184 4.22 9.10 12.39
CA LEU A 184 4.32 10.48 11.85
C LEU A 184 3.67 11.49 12.79
N ARG A 185 2.50 11.22 13.32
CA ARG A 185 1.82 12.06 14.31
C ARG A 185 2.66 12.29 15.56
N ASN A 186 3.27 11.24 16.11
CA ASN A 186 4.09 11.32 17.32
C ASN A 186 5.37 12.14 17.07
N GLU A 187 5.97 12.02 15.90
CA GLU A 187 7.11 12.86 15.53
C GLU A 187 6.72 14.33 15.37
N LEU A 188 5.57 14.62 14.74
CA LEU A 188 5.03 15.98 14.65
C LEU A 188 4.79 16.59 16.04
N ASP A 189 4.20 15.83 16.95
CA ASP A 189 4.00 16.29 18.34
C ASP A 189 5.34 16.61 19.01
N THR A 190 6.35 15.77 18.84
CA THR A 190 7.70 15.99 19.38
C THR A 190 8.36 17.25 18.81
N ILE A 191 8.26 17.47 17.49
CA ILE A 191 8.81 18.64 16.81
C ILE A 191 8.12 19.92 17.31
N ILE A 192 6.80 19.95 17.34
CA ILE A 192 6.01 21.10 17.78
C ILE A 192 6.29 21.42 19.26
N ASN A 193 6.31 20.41 20.12
CA ASN A 193 6.67 20.60 21.53
C ASN A 193 8.08 21.14 21.69
N SER A 194 9.06 20.61 20.96
CA SER A 194 10.45 21.09 20.99
C SER A 194 10.56 22.54 20.51
N ALA A 195 9.83 22.90 19.43
CA ALA A 195 9.77 24.27 18.92
C ALA A 195 9.22 25.24 19.98
N ILE A 196 8.12 24.87 20.64
CA ILE A 196 7.49 25.68 21.67
C ILE A 196 8.39 25.83 22.90
N ILE A 197 9.00 24.74 23.41
CA ILE A 197 9.88 24.77 24.57
C ILE A 197 11.10 25.66 24.32
N ARG A 198 11.68 25.59 23.14
CA ARG A 198 12.87 26.35 22.75
C ARG A 198 12.57 27.78 22.28
N GLY A 199 11.27 28.13 22.15
CA GLY A 199 10.84 29.41 21.57
C GLY A 199 11.28 29.56 20.10
N ALA A 200 11.51 28.46 19.40
CA ALA A 200 12.00 28.47 18.03
C ALA A 200 10.87 28.57 17.01
N HIS A 201 11.09 29.31 15.92
CA HIS A 201 10.13 29.35 14.81
C HIS A 201 10.08 27.97 14.11
N PRO A 202 8.90 27.42 13.78
CA PRO A 202 8.76 26.08 13.18
C PRO A 202 9.48 25.92 11.87
N ASN A 203 9.70 26.99 11.11
CA ASN A 203 10.45 26.90 9.85
C ASN A 203 11.85 26.28 10.03
N LYS A 204 12.40 26.29 11.26
CA LYS A 204 13.64 25.55 11.56
C LYS A 204 13.47 24.04 11.47
N TYR A 205 12.24 23.55 11.59
CA TYR A 205 11.89 22.14 11.60
C TYR A 205 11.20 21.66 10.31
N VAL A 206 10.90 22.60 9.37
CA VAL A 206 10.24 22.25 8.09
C VAL A 206 11.05 21.20 7.32
N LYS A 207 12.38 21.29 7.34
CA LYS A 207 13.23 20.30 6.70
C LYS A 207 13.01 18.90 7.29
N ASN A 208 13.01 18.76 8.60
CA ASN A 208 12.79 17.47 9.27
C ASN A 208 11.39 16.93 9.00
N LEU A 209 10.39 17.83 8.92
CA LEU A 209 9.02 17.44 8.55
C LEU A 209 8.99 16.85 7.14
N ARG A 210 9.58 17.53 6.17
CA ARG A 210 9.64 17.04 4.77
C ARG A 210 10.35 15.70 4.68
N GLU A 211 11.51 15.56 5.30
CA GLU A 211 12.25 14.28 5.35
C GLU A 211 11.38 13.16 5.91
N ARG A 212 10.55 13.42 6.92
CA ARG A 212 9.64 12.40 7.49
C ARG A 212 8.48 12.05 6.55
N PHE A 213 7.91 13.02 5.82
CA PHE A 213 6.91 12.74 4.79
C PHE A 213 7.49 11.98 3.59
N ASP A 214 8.75 12.27 3.22
CA ASP A 214 9.48 11.50 2.20
C ASP A 214 9.64 10.03 2.61
N VAL A 215 9.96 9.77 3.89
CA VAL A 215 10.00 8.40 4.45
C VAL A 215 8.62 7.75 4.36
N THR A 216 7.55 8.44 4.72
CA THR A 216 6.17 7.92 4.61
C THR A 216 5.82 7.58 3.16
N THR A 217 6.22 8.40 2.21
CA THR A 217 6.03 8.15 0.77
C THR A 217 6.78 6.89 0.31
N TYR A 218 8.03 6.74 0.73
CA TYR A 218 8.83 5.55 0.43
C TYR A 218 8.22 4.27 1.02
N GLU A 219 7.78 4.32 2.29
CA GLU A 219 7.15 3.19 2.96
C GLU A 219 5.82 2.80 2.30
N ALA A 220 4.99 3.77 1.92
CA ALA A 220 3.75 3.51 1.20
C ALA A 220 4.02 2.83 -0.16
N ARG A 221 5.00 3.32 -0.93
CA ARG A 221 5.40 2.68 -2.19
C ARG A 221 5.93 1.27 -1.98
N ARG A 222 6.79 1.06 -0.98
CA ARG A 222 7.34 -0.26 -0.63
C ARG A 222 6.23 -1.24 -0.29
N LEU A 223 5.28 -0.81 0.52
CA LEU A 223 4.14 -1.61 0.93
C LEU A 223 3.25 -1.97 -0.26
N LEU A 224 2.93 -0.98 -1.12
CA LEU A 224 2.11 -1.19 -2.32
C LEU A 224 2.68 -2.31 -3.19
N ILE A 225 3.93 -2.17 -3.64
CA ILE A 225 4.58 -3.14 -4.53
C ILE A 225 4.64 -4.53 -3.90
N THR A 226 4.94 -4.61 -2.60
CA THR A 226 5.03 -5.87 -1.89
C THR A 226 3.66 -6.57 -1.79
N GLU A 227 2.61 -5.84 -1.42
CA GLU A 227 1.27 -6.39 -1.28
C GLU A 227 0.61 -6.70 -2.63
N THR A 228 0.91 -5.93 -3.68
CA THR A 228 0.48 -6.27 -5.06
C THR A 228 1.05 -7.61 -5.48
N GLY A 229 2.35 -7.83 -5.30
CA GLY A 229 2.99 -9.12 -5.59
C GLY A 229 2.38 -10.27 -4.80
N ARG A 230 2.03 -10.07 -3.52
CA ARG A 230 1.35 -11.06 -2.69
C ARG A 230 -0.04 -11.39 -3.22
N VAL A 231 -0.85 -10.38 -3.50
CA VAL A 231 -2.22 -10.58 -4.03
C VAL A 231 -2.20 -11.28 -5.37
N GLN A 232 -1.29 -10.92 -6.26
CA GLN A 232 -1.12 -11.59 -7.56
C GLN A 232 -0.69 -13.05 -7.39
N THR A 233 0.24 -13.35 -6.50
CA THR A 233 0.66 -14.73 -6.21
C THR A 233 -0.49 -15.57 -5.66
N GLU A 234 -1.29 -15.05 -4.75
CA GLU A 234 -2.48 -15.75 -4.24
C GLU A 234 -3.54 -15.98 -5.34
N ALA A 235 -3.70 -14.99 -6.22
CA ALA A 235 -4.59 -15.12 -7.38
C ALA A 235 -4.08 -16.16 -8.39
N GLN A 236 -2.75 -16.23 -8.62
CA GLN A 236 -2.12 -17.29 -9.42
C GLN A 236 -2.36 -18.66 -8.81
N LYS A 237 -2.08 -18.82 -7.51
CA LYS A 237 -2.32 -20.07 -6.79
C LYS A 237 -3.76 -20.55 -6.96
N LEU A 238 -4.72 -19.66 -6.68
CA LEU A 238 -6.15 -19.97 -6.86
C LEU A 238 -6.46 -20.45 -8.28
N SER A 239 -5.85 -19.80 -9.29
CA SER A 239 -6.06 -20.15 -10.70
C SER A 239 -5.42 -21.49 -11.06
N TYR A 240 -4.26 -21.78 -10.52
CA TYR A 240 -3.57 -23.05 -10.73
C TYR A 240 -4.33 -24.22 -10.08
N GLU A 241 -4.77 -24.04 -8.84
CA GLU A 241 -5.60 -25.02 -8.12
C GLU A 241 -6.91 -25.34 -8.85
N ALA A 242 -7.58 -24.31 -9.41
CA ALA A 242 -8.84 -24.51 -10.13
C ALA A 242 -8.70 -25.34 -11.42
N ILE A 243 -7.50 -25.39 -12.02
CA ILE A 243 -7.26 -26.13 -13.27
C ILE A 243 -6.78 -27.54 -12.99
N THR A 244 -6.14 -27.73 -11.86
CA THR A 244 -5.48 -28.98 -11.49
C THR A 244 -6.31 -29.78 -10.50
N GLU A 245 -7.62 -29.55 -10.42
CA GLU A 245 -8.57 -30.12 -9.45
C GLU A 245 -8.46 -31.64 -9.22
N GLU A 246 -7.79 -32.38 -10.09
CA GLU A 246 -7.59 -33.81 -9.96
C GLU A 246 -6.09 -34.26 -9.94
N GLU A 247 -5.14 -33.31 -10.15
CA GLU A 247 -3.70 -33.67 -10.19
C GLU A 247 -2.97 -33.15 -8.95
N ASP A 248 -2.74 -34.01 -7.97
CA ASP A 248 -1.98 -33.76 -6.74
C ASP A 248 -0.52 -33.30 -6.98
N ASP A 249 -0.06 -33.34 -8.22
CA ASP A 249 1.31 -33.13 -8.69
C ASP A 249 1.51 -31.89 -9.57
N ALA A 250 0.54 -30.95 -9.60
CA ALA A 250 0.70 -29.69 -10.32
C ALA A 250 1.88 -28.86 -9.77
N GLU A 251 2.70 -28.36 -10.68
CA GLU A 251 3.93 -27.65 -10.35
C GLU A 251 3.95 -26.27 -11.00
N TYR A 252 4.67 -25.33 -10.37
CA TYR A 252 4.97 -24.01 -10.94
C TYR A 252 6.46 -23.70 -10.85
N GLU A 253 6.95 -22.95 -11.83
CA GLU A 253 8.32 -22.44 -11.89
C GLU A 253 8.36 -21.03 -11.29
N PHE A 254 9.35 -20.77 -10.41
CA PHE A 254 9.62 -19.43 -9.88
C PHE A 254 10.40 -18.61 -10.92
N ILE A 255 9.89 -17.42 -11.24
CA ILE A 255 10.46 -16.55 -12.29
C ILE A 255 10.92 -15.23 -11.70
N ALA A 256 12.21 -14.92 -11.86
CA ALA A 256 12.79 -13.62 -11.54
C ALA A 256 13.27 -12.89 -12.79
N ILE A 257 13.27 -11.55 -12.73
CA ILE A 257 13.83 -10.69 -13.80
C ILE A 257 15.34 -10.63 -13.69
N MET A 258 16.14 -11.45 -13.82
CA MET A 258 17.58 -11.55 -13.66
C MET A 258 18.37 -10.28 -14.05
N ASP A 259 18.12 -9.16 -13.33
CA ASP A 259 18.81 -7.89 -13.48
C ASP A 259 19.71 -7.56 -12.28
N ASN A 260 20.31 -6.35 -12.26
CA ASN A 260 21.21 -5.91 -11.19
C ASN A 260 20.49 -5.71 -9.84
N ASP A 261 19.18 -5.38 -9.88
CA ASP A 261 18.36 -5.13 -8.70
C ASP A 261 17.76 -6.41 -8.11
N THR A 262 17.88 -7.53 -8.82
CA THR A 262 17.38 -8.83 -8.35
C THR A 262 18.22 -9.34 -7.19
N THR A 263 17.57 -9.60 -6.05
CA THR A 263 18.25 -10.09 -4.85
C THR A 263 18.83 -11.50 -5.02
N LYS A 264 19.79 -11.84 -4.16
CA LYS A 264 20.39 -13.19 -4.16
C LYS A 264 19.34 -14.29 -3.92
N ILE A 265 18.30 -14.02 -3.10
CA ILE A 265 17.21 -14.95 -2.83
C ILE A 265 16.46 -15.25 -4.14
N CYS A 266 15.98 -14.23 -4.83
CA CYS A 266 15.23 -14.42 -6.08
C CYS A 266 16.10 -14.99 -7.21
N LYS A 267 17.40 -14.64 -7.26
CA LYS A 267 18.35 -15.26 -8.20
C LYS A 267 18.52 -16.75 -7.96
N GLY A 268 18.56 -17.16 -6.69
CA GLY A 268 18.71 -18.57 -6.33
C GLY A 268 17.44 -19.41 -6.57
N LEU A 269 16.27 -18.76 -6.55
CA LEU A 269 14.99 -19.44 -6.79
C LEU A 269 14.60 -19.45 -8.27
N ASN A 270 15.22 -18.62 -9.11
CA ASN A 270 14.85 -18.52 -10.52
C ASN A 270 15.03 -19.84 -11.25
N GLY A 271 13.95 -20.36 -11.83
CA GLY A 271 13.91 -21.66 -12.51
C GLY A 271 13.66 -22.86 -11.59
N GLU A 272 13.59 -22.65 -10.26
CA GLU A 272 13.19 -23.69 -9.33
C GLU A 272 11.71 -24.00 -9.46
N VAL A 273 11.37 -25.30 -9.36
CA VAL A 273 10.02 -25.81 -9.54
C VAL A 273 9.47 -26.30 -8.19
N PHE A 274 8.24 -25.92 -7.88
CA PHE A 274 7.57 -26.26 -6.63
C PHE A 274 6.14 -26.75 -6.90
N LYS A 275 5.59 -27.54 -5.98
CA LYS A 275 4.19 -27.97 -6.06
C LYS A 275 3.24 -26.82 -5.75
N VAL A 276 2.17 -26.69 -6.53
CA VAL A 276 1.15 -25.64 -6.35
C VAL A 276 0.53 -25.68 -4.95
N LYS A 277 0.24 -26.86 -4.42
CA LYS A 277 -0.29 -27.04 -3.07
C LYS A 277 0.60 -26.47 -1.97
N ASP A 278 1.91 -26.43 -2.19
CA ASP A 278 2.92 -25.92 -1.25
C ASP A 278 3.27 -24.45 -1.50
N MET A 279 2.58 -23.76 -2.43
CA MET A 279 2.84 -22.38 -2.81
C MET A 279 2.49 -21.42 -1.66
N VAL A 280 3.52 -20.75 -1.13
CA VAL A 280 3.39 -19.81 0.00
C VAL A 280 4.19 -18.54 -0.26
N PRO A 281 3.55 -17.37 -0.37
CA PRO A 281 4.24 -16.08 -0.47
C PRO A 281 5.27 -15.88 0.65
N GLY A 282 6.49 -15.46 0.29
CA GLY A 282 7.58 -15.25 1.23
C GLY A 282 8.37 -16.50 1.61
N VAL A 283 8.00 -17.67 1.12
CA VAL A 283 8.70 -18.94 1.35
C VAL A 283 9.26 -19.50 0.03
N ASN A 284 8.42 -19.82 -0.92
CA ASN A 284 8.78 -20.34 -2.23
C ASN A 284 8.12 -19.59 -3.39
N ALA A 285 7.24 -18.63 -3.10
CA ALA A 285 6.55 -17.80 -4.07
C ALA A 285 6.68 -16.30 -3.71
N ALA A 286 6.54 -15.42 -4.69
CA ALA A 286 6.64 -13.99 -4.51
C ALA A 286 5.52 -13.44 -3.57
N PRO A 287 5.77 -12.34 -2.83
CA PRO A 287 7.04 -11.61 -2.71
C PRO A 287 7.98 -12.26 -1.68
N MET A 288 9.25 -12.45 -2.04
CA MET A 288 10.28 -12.99 -1.16
C MET A 288 10.87 -11.95 -0.21
N HIS A 289 10.69 -10.68 -0.52
CA HIS A 289 11.22 -9.52 0.21
C HIS A 289 10.47 -8.25 -0.23
N PRO A 290 10.59 -7.13 0.51
CA PRO A 290 10.05 -5.85 0.05
C PRO A 290 10.55 -5.49 -1.36
N PHE A 291 9.67 -4.90 -2.18
CA PHE A 291 9.92 -4.60 -3.60
C PHE A 291 10.22 -5.83 -4.48
N CYS A 292 9.80 -7.02 -4.08
CA CYS A 292 9.99 -8.20 -4.90
C CYS A 292 9.22 -8.08 -6.23
N ARG A 293 9.92 -8.40 -7.34
CA ARG A 293 9.39 -8.33 -8.70
C ARG A 293 9.30 -9.71 -9.37
N SER A 294 9.43 -10.76 -8.58
CA SER A 294 9.32 -12.13 -9.07
C SER A 294 7.86 -12.55 -9.25
N SER A 295 7.63 -13.57 -10.03
CA SER A 295 6.33 -14.15 -10.29
C SER A 295 6.44 -15.67 -10.45
N SER A 296 5.38 -16.34 -10.87
CA SER A 296 5.37 -17.78 -11.15
C SER A 296 4.67 -18.11 -12.47
N ALA A 297 5.03 -19.22 -13.07
CA ALA A 297 4.31 -19.81 -14.19
C ALA A 297 3.98 -21.26 -13.91
N LEU A 298 2.75 -21.67 -14.19
CA LEU A 298 2.34 -23.08 -14.10
C LEU A 298 3.17 -23.92 -15.06
N THR A 299 3.78 -24.99 -14.56
CA THR A 299 4.49 -26.00 -15.36
C THR A 299 3.49 -27.08 -15.74
N LEU A 300 3.01 -26.97 -16.95
CA LEU A 300 2.01 -27.94 -17.46
C LEU A 300 2.72 -29.17 -18.06
N GLY A 301 3.67 -29.80 -17.40
CA GLY A 301 4.32 -31.06 -17.82
C GLY A 301 4.13 -31.45 -19.32
N ASP A 302 3.78 -32.68 -19.62
CA ASP A 302 3.43 -33.14 -20.97
C ASP A 302 1.99 -32.81 -21.43
N TRP A 303 1.31 -31.79 -20.83
CA TRP A 303 -0.08 -31.49 -21.20
C TRP A 303 -0.27 -31.18 -22.69
N ARG A 304 0.74 -30.59 -23.34
CA ARG A 304 0.72 -30.39 -24.81
C ARG A 304 0.61 -31.73 -25.53
N THR A 305 1.40 -32.67 -25.12
CA THR A 305 1.38 -34.02 -25.68
C THR A 305 0.06 -34.71 -25.39
N LYS A 306 -0.46 -34.58 -24.16
CA LYS A 306 -1.80 -35.07 -23.78
C LYS A 306 -2.91 -34.33 -24.54
N PHE A 307 -2.87 -33.01 -24.58
CA PHE A 307 -3.85 -32.16 -25.26
C PHE A 307 -3.93 -32.43 -26.77
N PHE A 308 -2.78 -32.62 -27.42
CA PHE A 308 -2.76 -32.95 -28.84
C PHE A 308 -3.07 -34.42 -29.06
N ALA A 309 -2.71 -35.35 -28.18
CA ALA A 309 -3.06 -36.77 -28.26
C ALA A 309 -4.59 -36.98 -28.07
N GLU A 310 -5.23 -36.27 -27.17
CA GLU A 310 -6.68 -36.33 -26.96
C GLU A 310 -7.48 -35.75 -28.15
N ARG A 311 -6.86 -34.90 -28.95
CA ARG A 311 -7.45 -34.25 -30.14
C ARG A 311 -6.85 -34.72 -31.46
N GLU A 312 -6.07 -35.79 -31.42
CA GLU A 312 -5.54 -36.42 -32.62
C GLU A 312 -6.70 -37.01 -33.43
N GLY A 313 -7.09 -36.33 -34.50
CA GLY A 313 -8.20 -36.70 -35.36
C GLY A 313 -9.40 -35.71 -35.34
N GLU A 314 -9.47 -34.75 -34.44
CA GLU A 314 -10.51 -33.72 -34.45
C GLU A 314 -10.20 -32.53 -35.40
N TYR A 315 -8.94 -32.33 -35.76
CA TYR A 315 -8.51 -31.32 -36.71
C TYR A 315 -7.76 -31.98 -37.86
N SER A 316 -8.49 -32.42 -38.88
CA SER A 316 -7.87 -32.69 -40.22
C SER A 316 -7.62 -31.33 -40.90
N LEU A 317 -6.37 -31.04 -41.23
CA LEU A 317 -5.99 -30.01 -42.16
C LEU A 317 -6.51 -30.29 -43.56
#